data_2762cea8bf93effff59188309a35c2e1
#
_entry.id   2762cea8bf93effff59188309a35c2e1
#
_cell.length_a   1.000
_cell.length_b   1.000
_cell.length_c   1.000
_cell.angle_alpha   90.00
_cell.angle_beta   90.00
_cell.angle_gamma   90.00
#
_symmetry.space_group_name_H-M   'P 1'
#
loop_
_entity.id
_entity.type
_entity.pdbx_description
1 polymer ?
#
loop_
_entity_poly.entity_id
_entity_poly.type
_entity_poly.pdbx_seq_one_letter_code
_entity_poly.pdbx_strand_id
1 'polypeptide(L)'
;VSRIEDKKTTGYVFNIQKYSVHDGPGIRTIAFLKGCHLRCRWCSNPESQEPLPQVAVNNNRCIGTDKCHFCMDACPRGAVYSDGSKVAIRRELCKDCTDLACANACPAQGLNIYGKLQTVDEVMKVVEQDAPFYARSGGGMTLSGGEPFLQGKFALALLREARARFIRTAVETCGMCEQSVLLEAGKYLNYVLFDIKSMDSAKHKEMTGLPNEHIISNLKALCEEYPDKPILVRTPIVPGFNDTPEAVTAIAEFIEPFGEHVQYEMLPYHRLGTQKYEFLDRSYLMGDVSLDNLAYKKLLKYAHRVLKGRHHIPK
;
A
#
# COMPACT_ATOMS: atom_id res chain seq x y z
N VAL A 1 8.33 13.29 22.42
CA VAL A 1 9.41 12.46 21.84
C VAL A 1 10.45 13.41 21.26
N SER A 2 11.74 13.21 21.55
CA SER A 2 12.77 14.08 21.00
C SER A 2 12.99 13.77 19.52
N ARG A 3 13.34 14.77 18.72
CA ARG A 3 13.64 14.61 17.28
C ARG A 3 14.79 13.61 17.03
N ILE A 4 15.69 13.44 18.00
CA ILE A 4 16.79 12.46 17.93
C ILE A 4 16.24 11.03 18.04
N GLU A 5 15.24 10.80 18.89
CA GLU A 5 14.59 9.48 19.03
C GLU A 5 13.78 9.12 17.79
N ASP A 6 13.07 10.08 17.21
CA ASP A 6 12.33 9.85 15.96
C ASP A 6 13.25 9.34 14.84
N LYS A 7 14.43 9.93 14.66
CA LYS A 7 15.39 9.52 13.62
C LYS A 7 15.89 8.08 13.75
N LYS A 8 15.97 7.57 14.98
CA LYS A 8 16.39 6.19 15.29
C LYS A 8 15.25 5.18 15.25
N THR A 9 14.00 5.65 15.22
CA THR A 9 12.84 4.76 15.11
C THR A 9 12.94 3.95 13.83
N THR A 10 12.67 2.65 13.91
CA THR A 10 12.80 1.72 12.80
C THR A 10 11.46 1.17 12.37
N GLY A 11 11.37 0.79 11.09
CA GLY A 11 10.22 0.10 10.52
C GLY A 11 10.60 -0.69 9.27
N TYR A 12 9.71 -1.57 8.85
CA TYR A 12 9.92 -2.38 7.66
C TYR A 12 9.38 -1.66 6.42
N VAL A 13 10.28 -1.31 5.51
CA VAL A 13 10.00 -0.69 4.22
C VAL A 13 10.30 -1.70 3.11
N PHE A 14 9.36 -1.94 2.19
CA PHE A 14 9.64 -2.88 1.11
C PHE A 14 9.98 -2.20 -0.22
N ASN A 15 9.62 -0.93 -0.37
CA ASN A 15 10.00 -0.13 -1.54
C ASN A 15 10.02 1.36 -1.21
N ILE A 16 10.85 2.13 -1.90
CA ILE A 16 10.79 3.59 -1.97
C ILE A 16 10.78 3.96 -3.44
N GLN A 17 9.64 4.50 -3.91
CA GLN A 17 9.43 4.89 -5.30
C GLN A 17 9.51 6.40 -5.44
N LYS A 18 10.39 6.85 -6.32
CA LYS A 18 10.56 8.26 -6.67
C LYS A 18 9.65 8.65 -7.85
N TYR A 19 9.46 9.96 -8.02
CA TYR A 19 8.78 10.56 -9.16
C TYR A 19 7.34 10.09 -9.40
N SER A 20 6.61 9.70 -8.36
CA SER A 20 5.19 9.38 -8.50
C SER A 20 4.36 10.65 -8.70
N VAL A 21 3.34 10.55 -9.57
CA VAL A 21 2.41 11.64 -9.93
C VAL A 21 0.93 11.29 -9.65
N HIS A 22 0.67 10.09 -9.10
CA HIS A 22 -0.69 9.58 -8.85
C HIS A 22 -1.02 9.41 -7.37
N ASP A 23 -0.05 9.67 -6.48
CA ASP A 23 -0.16 9.34 -5.05
C ASP A 23 -0.23 10.60 -4.19
N GLY A 24 -0.99 11.58 -4.66
CA GLY A 24 -1.22 12.88 -4.07
C GLY A 24 -0.75 14.03 -4.94
N PRO A 25 -0.91 15.30 -4.50
CA PRO A 25 -0.56 16.47 -5.28
C PRO A 25 0.93 16.58 -5.57
N GLY A 26 1.26 16.95 -6.81
CA GLY A 26 2.63 17.18 -7.27
C GLY A 26 3.46 15.91 -7.47
N ILE A 27 4.77 16.06 -7.65
CA ILE A 27 5.71 14.94 -7.75
C ILE A 27 6.05 14.44 -6.33
N ARG A 28 5.96 13.14 -6.11
CA ARG A 28 6.10 12.55 -4.77
C ARG A 28 7.11 11.41 -4.74
N THR A 29 7.72 11.24 -3.59
CA THR A 29 8.44 10.01 -3.23
C THR A 29 7.58 9.22 -2.26
N ILE A 30 7.29 7.97 -2.63
CA ILE A 30 6.45 7.08 -1.82
C ILE A 30 7.34 6.14 -1.02
N ALA A 31 7.11 6.07 0.28
CA ALA A 31 7.68 5.04 1.14
C ALA A 31 6.60 3.97 1.40
N PHE A 32 6.83 2.76 0.91
CA PHE A 32 5.90 1.63 1.04
C PHE A 32 6.24 0.80 2.27
N LEU A 33 5.36 0.83 3.27
CA LEU A 33 5.54 0.13 4.55
C LEU A 33 4.89 -1.27 4.51
N LYS A 34 5.51 -2.23 5.20
CA LYS A 34 4.97 -3.60 5.35
C LYS A 34 3.91 -3.68 6.43
N GLY A 35 3.05 -4.67 6.29
CA GLY A 35 1.93 -4.98 7.17
C GLY A 35 0.60 -4.45 6.63
N CYS A 36 -0.38 -5.34 6.52
CA CYS A 36 -1.77 -5.00 6.22
C CYS A 36 -2.69 -6.03 6.86
N HIS A 37 -3.75 -5.60 7.53
CA HIS A 37 -4.76 -6.52 8.07
C HIS A 37 -5.68 -7.05 6.97
N LEU A 38 -5.88 -6.27 5.89
CA LEU A 38 -6.71 -6.71 4.78
C LEU A 38 -5.98 -7.75 3.92
N ARG A 39 -6.77 -8.62 3.29
CA ARG A 39 -6.37 -9.66 2.35
C ARG A 39 -7.17 -9.53 1.05
N CYS A 40 -7.21 -8.30 0.50
CA CYS A 40 -7.94 -8.00 -0.72
C CYS A 40 -7.54 -8.98 -1.82
N ARG A 41 -8.53 -9.63 -2.46
CA ARG A 41 -8.29 -10.62 -3.53
C ARG A 41 -7.57 -10.04 -4.75
N TRP A 42 -7.66 -8.72 -4.95
CA TRP A 42 -7.03 -7.97 -6.05
C TRP A 42 -5.79 -7.17 -5.62
N CYS A 43 -5.22 -7.44 -4.46
CA CYS A 43 -4.12 -6.61 -3.91
C CYS A 43 -2.97 -6.47 -4.92
N SER A 44 -2.56 -5.23 -5.19
CA SER A 44 -1.43 -4.94 -6.10
C SER A 44 -0.07 -5.09 -5.42
N ASN A 45 -0.05 -5.13 -4.08
CA ASN A 45 1.15 -5.24 -3.27
C ASN A 45 1.06 -6.41 -2.26
N PRO A 46 0.91 -7.67 -2.72
CA PRO A 46 0.80 -8.82 -1.81
C PRO A 46 2.02 -8.98 -0.91
N GLU A 47 3.18 -8.46 -1.32
CA GLU A 47 4.42 -8.42 -0.54
C GLU A 47 4.34 -7.50 0.69
N SER A 48 3.36 -6.62 0.72
CA SER A 48 3.13 -5.74 1.87
C SER A 48 2.30 -6.37 2.98
N GLN A 49 1.56 -7.45 2.68
CA GLN A 49 0.55 -7.99 3.60
C GLN A 49 1.15 -8.53 4.92
N GLU A 50 2.27 -9.21 4.83
CA GLU A 50 2.97 -9.70 6.02
C GLU A 50 3.84 -8.59 6.64
N PRO A 51 3.87 -8.47 7.98
CA PRO A 51 4.61 -7.39 8.65
C PRO A 51 6.13 -7.59 8.58
N LEU A 52 6.59 -8.82 8.53
CA LEU A 52 8.02 -9.16 8.50
C LEU A 52 8.54 -9.32 7.07
N PRO A 53 9.87 -9.20 6.85
CA PRO A 53 10.49 -9.46 5.56
C PRO A 53 10.20 -10.89 5.06
N GLN A 54 10.07 -11.01 3.75
CA GLN A 54 9.80 -12.29 3.09
C GLN A 54 10.74 -12.51 1.89
N VAL A 55 11.16 -13.75 1.67
CA VAL A 55 11.88 -14.10 0.46
C VAL A 55 10.91 -14.32 -0.69
N ALA A 56 11.14 -13.64 -1.80
CA ALA A 56 10.45 -13.83 -3.08
C ALA A 56 11.34 -14.62 -4.04
N VAL A 57 10.73 -15.51 -4.83
CA VAL A 57 11.43 -16.33 -5.81
C VAL A 57 11.10 -15.86 -7.22
N ASN A 58 12.08 -15.30 -7.90
CA ASN A 58 11.99 -14.96 -9.32
C ASN A 58 12.79 -15.99 -10.15
N ASN A 59 12.10 -17.03 -10.57
CA ASN A 59 12.71 -18.13 -11.34
C ASN A 59 13.23 -17.72 -12.72
N ASN A 60 12.81 -16.57 -13.26
CA ASN A 60 13.36 -16.04 -14.51
C ASN A 60 14.80 -15.54 -14.35
N ARG A 61 15.22 -15.21 -13.13
CA ARG A 61 16.60 -14.80 -12.81
C ARG A 61 17.45 -15.96 -12.30
N CYS A 62 16.85 -17.07 -11.85
CA CYS A 62 17.59 -18.22 -11.39
C CYS A 62 18.38 -18.85 -12.53
N ILE A 63 19.70 -19.01 -12.35
CA ILE A 63 20.60 -19.60 -13.36
C ILE A 63 20.57 -21.12 -13.42
N GLY A 64 19.74 -21.74 -12.57
CA GLY A 64 19.55 -23.21 -12.53
C GLY A 64 20.26 -23.85 -11.36
N THR A 65 19.60 -24.85 -10.77
CA THR A 65 20.14 -25.62 -9.63
C THR A 65 21.20 -26.66 -10.02
N ASP A 66 21.38 -26.92 -11.30
CA ASP A 66 22.49 -27.69 -11.88
C ASP A 66 23.81 -26.90 -11.92
N LYS A 67 23.75 -25.57 -11.85
CA LYS A 67 24.90 -24.65 -11.95
C LYS A 67 25.17 -23.85 -10.67
N CYS A 68 24.19 -23.76 -9.77
CA CYS A 68 24.29 -22.92 -8.61
C CYS A 68 23.50 -23.47 -7.43
N HIS A 69 24.15 -23.57 -6.26
CA HIS A 69 23.55 -24.09 -5.01
C HIS A 69 23.57 -23.10 -3.86
N PHE A 70 24.16 -21.92 -4.01
CA PHE A 70 24.44 -20.98 -2.91
C PHE A 70 23.26 -20.69 -2.01
N CYS A 71 22.05 -20.53 -2.56
CA CYS A 71 20.86 -20.26 -1.77
C CYS A 71 20.37 -21.46 -0.96
N MET A 72 20.61 -22.70 -1.45
CA MET A 72 20.27 -23.92 -0.72
C MET A 72 21.28 -24.15 0.41
N ASP A 73 22.58 -24.00 0.12
CA ASP A 73 23.66 -24.20 1.10
C ASP A 73 23.62 -23.18 2.22
N ALA A 74 23.24 -21.92 1.90
CA ALA A 74 23.11 -20.83 2.86
C ALA A 74 21.82 -20.89 3.70
N CYS A 75 20.84 -21.74 3.38
CA CYS A 75 19.58 -21.78 4.10
C CYS A 75 19.70 -22.58 5.41
N PRO A 76 19.73 -21.93 6.60
CA PRO A 76 19.96 -22.63 7.87
C PRO A 76 18.83 -23.61 8.25
N ARG A 77 17.65 -23.48 7.58
CA ARG A 77 16.46 -24.28 7.84
C ARG A 77 16.20 -25.35 6.78
N GLY A 78 17.05 -25.44 5.73
CA GLY A 78 16.82 -26.34 4.62
C GLY A 78 15.51 -26.09 3.85
N ALA A 79 15.00 -24.86 3.91
CA ALA A 79 13.72 -24.47 3.30
C ALA A 79 13.83 -24.34 1.78
N VAL A 80 14.99 -23.96 1.27
CA VAL A 80 15.25 -23.78 -0.17
C VAL A 80 15.67 -25.12 -0.76
N TYR A 81 15.01 -25.54 -1.82
CA TYR A 81 15.27 -26.82 -2.47
C TYR A 81 15.20 -26.71 -4.00
N SER A 82 15.68 -27.75 -4.69
CA SER A 82 15.57 -27.85 -6.14
C SER A 82 14.22 -28.42 -6.54
N ASP A 83 13.53 -27.73 -7.44
CA ASP A 83 12.33 -28.20 -8.12
C ASP A 83 12.62 -28.23 -9.64
N GLY A 84 12.96 -29.41 -10.12
CA GLY A 84 13.54 -29.54 -11.46
C GLY A 84 14.87 -28.80 -11.58
N SER A 85 14.95 -27.82 -12.48
CA SER A 85 16.14 -26.97 -12.69
C SER A 85 16.10 -25.63 -11.97
N LYS A 86 15.05 -25.35 -11.18
CA LYS A 86 14.82 -24.08 -10.52
C LYS A 86 14.72 -24.25 -9.01
N VAL A 87 14.73 -23.13 -8.29
CA VAL A 87 14.57 -23.14 -6.84
C VAL A 87 13.11 -22.99 -6.43
N ALA A 88 12.74 -23.69 -5.36
CA ALA A 88 11.48 -23.52 -4.65
C ALA A 88 11.72 -23.39 -3.14
N ILE A 89 10.72 -22.95 -2.40
CA ILE A 89 10.82 -22.71 -0.96
C ILE A 89 9.68 -23.41 -0.23
N ARG A 90 10.01 -24.21 0.79
CA ARG A 90 9.03 -24.70 1.79
C ARG A 90 8.69 -23.57 2.73
N ARG A 91 7.60 -22.86 2.47
CA ARG A 91 7.21 -21.62 3.18
C ARG A 91 6.97 -21.84 4.66
N GLU A 92 6.48 -23.00 5.05
CA GLU A 92 6.28 -23.40 6.45
C GLU A 92 7.57 -23.38 7.28
N LEU A 93 8.71 -23.68 6.66
CA LEU A 93 10.02 -23.59 7.29
C LEU A 93 10.61 -22.19 7.34
N CYS A 94 10.06 -21.26 6.53
CA CYS A 94 10.47 -19.85 6.50
C CYS A 94 9.76 -19.01 7.55
N LYS A 95 8.74 -19.54 8.21
CA LYS A 95 8.02 -18.81 9.26
C LYS A 95 9.01 -18.32 10.32
N ASP A 96 8.92 -17.04 10.67
CA ASP A 96 9.79 -16.38 11.65
C ASP A 96 11.31 -16.44 11.32
N CYS A 97 11.67 -16.65 10.05
CA CYS A 97 13.05 -16.58 9.62
C CYS A 97 13.48 -15.12 9.47
N THR A 98 14.46 -14.68 10.25
CA THR A 98 15.01 -13.33 10.24
C THR A 98 16.37 -13.22 9.54
N ASP A 99 17.06 -14.36 9.35
CA ASP A 99 18.39 -14.40 8.76
C ASP A 99 18.37 -14.08 7.25
N LEU A 100 17.43 -14.68 6.50
CA LEU A 100 17.25 -14.49 5.05
C LEU A 100 18.54 -14.76 4.24
N ALA A 101 19.46 -15.55 4.78
CA ALA A 101 20.77 -15.83 4.20
C ALA A 101 20.68 -16.41 2.79
N CYS A 102 19.65 -17.21 2.51
CA CYS A 102 19.40 -17.77 1.18
C CYS A 102 19.24 -16.70 0.09
N ALA A 103 18.55 -15.60 0.38
CA ALA A 103 18.38 -14.50 -0.57
C ALA A 103 19.66 -13.67 -0.70
N ASN A 104 20.35 -13.43 0.42
CA ASN A 104 21.62 -12.70 0.43
C ASN A 104 22.73 -13.46 -0.32
N ALA A 105 22.70 -14.77 -0.30
CA ALA A 105 23.65 -15.61 -1.02
C ALA A 105 23.36 -15.78 -2.52
N CYS A 106 22.23 -15.30 -3.03
CA CYS A 106 21.83 -15.48 -4.43
C CYS A 106 22.51 -14.48 -5.38
N PRO A 107 23.55 -14.88 -6.18
CA PRO A 107 24.29 -13.95 -7.02
C PRO A 107 23.46 -13.41 -8.19
N ALA A 108 22.48 -14.19 -8.67
CA ALA A 108 21.62 -13.82 -9.77
C ALA A 108 20.37 -13.06 -9.33
N GLN A 109 20.21 -12.81 -8.01
CA GLN A 109 19.02 -12.20 -7.44
C GLN A 109 17.71 -12.93 -7.86
N GLY A 110 17.78 -14.23 -8.04
CA GLY A 110 16.61 -15.09 -8.22
C GLY A 110 15.80 -15.21 -6.93
N LEU A 111 16.46 -15.09 -5.76
CA LEU A 111 15.82 -14.87 -4.49
C LEU A 111 16.01 -13.41 -4.10
N ASN A 112 14.90 -12.74 -3.75
CA ASN A 112 14.87 -11.35 -3.34
C ASN A 112 14.18 -11.20 -1.98
N ILE A 113 14.54 -10.18 -1.23
CA ILE A 113 13.92 -9.87 0.06
C ILE A 113 12.89 -8.76 -0.13
N TYR A 114 11.63 -9.04 0.17
CA TYR A 114 10.60 -8.03 0.30
C TYR A 114 10.49 -7.54 1.73
N GLY A 115 10.95 -6.33 1.97
CA GLY A 115 11.00 -5.66 3.27
C GLY A 115 12.41 -5.62 3.86
N LYS A 116 12.81 -4.42 4.25
CA LYS A 116 14.06 -4.14 4.93
C LYS A 116 13.77 -3.29 6.16
N LEU A 117 14.38 -3.63 7.28
CA LEU A 117 14.35 -2.76 8.46
C LEU A 117 15.15 -1.51 8.15
N GLN A 118 14.53 -0.35 8.27
CA GLN A 118 15.14 0.95 8.01
C GLN A 118 14.81 1.91 9.14
N THR A 119 15.75 2.79 9.45
CA THR A 119 15.52 3.93 10.34
C THR A 119 14.80 5.05 9.59
N VAL A 120 14.14 5.94 10.33
CA VAL A 120 13.56 7.17 9.77
C VAL A 120 14.61 7.97 9.00
N ASP A 121 15.84 8.08 9.54
CA ASP A 121 16.91 8.83 8.88
C ASP A 121 17.33 8.23 7.53
N GLU A 122 17.39 6.90 7.43
CA GLU A 122 17.69 6.21 6.16
C GLU A 122 16.61 6.47 5.11
N VAL A 123 15.32 6.37 5.47
CA VAL A 123 14.21 6.68 4.57
C VAL A 123 14.25 8.15 4.13
N MET A 124 14.44 9.05 5.09
CA MET A 124 14.45 10.49 4.80
C MET A 124 15.63 10.93 3.94
N LYS A 125 16.79 10.27 4.02
CA LYS A 125 17.91 10.50 3.09
C LYS A 125 17.54 10.21 1.62
N VAL A 126 16.69 9.22 1.39
CA VAL A 126 16.21 8.94 0.02
C VAL A 126 15.16 9.97 -0.40
N VAL A 127 14.22 10.28 0.49
CA VAL A 127 13.14 11.25 0.24
C VAL A 127 13.68 12.64 -0.09
N GLU A 128 14.69 13.11 0.65
CA GLU A 128 15.28 14.45 0.44
C GLU A 128 15.96 14.63 -0.92
N GLN A 129 16.40 13.56 -1.57
CA GLN A 129 17.02 13.65 -2.90
C GLN A 129 16.09 14.26 -3.94
N ASP A 130 14.79 14.15 -3.74
CA ASP A 130 13.78 14.67 -4.66
C ASP A 130 13.23 16.06 -4.24
N ALA A 131 13.79 16.69 -3.18
CA ALA A 131 13.35 18.00 -2.67
C ALA A 131 13.21 19.10 -3.75
N PRO A 132 14.12 19.21 -4.76
CA PRO A 132 13.94 20.20 -5.83
C PRO A 132 12.67 20.00 -6.68
N PHE A 133 12.20 18.75 -6.83
CA PHE A 133 10.96 18.44 -7.53
C PHE A 133 9.74 18.78 -6.68
N TYR A 134 9.80 18.55 -5.37
CA TYR A 134 8.73 18.94 -4.44
C TYR A 134 8.50 20.44 -4.44
N ALA A 135 9.58 21.22 -4.38
CA ALA A 135 9.51 22.68 -4.36
C ALA A 135 8.84 23.26 -5.61
N ARG A 136 9.06 22.64 -6.77
CA ARG A 136 8.49 23.09 -8.06
C ARG A 136 7.06 22.63 -8.29
N SER A 137 6.69 21.46 -7.80
CA SER A 137 5.41 20.82 -8.09
C SER A 137 4.38 20.92 -6.94
N GLY A 138 4.79 21.37 -5.76
CA GLY A 138 3.99 21.29 -4.55
C GLY A 138 3.84 19.86 -4.00
N GLY A 139 4.71 18.94 -4.45
CA GLY A 139 4.75 17.55 -4.03
C GLY A 139 5.38 17.30 -2.66
N GLY A 140 5.88 16.08 -2.45
CA GLY A 140 6.48 15.71 -1.16
C GLY A 140 6.59 14.22 -0.93
N MET A 141 6.49 13.77 0.31
CA MET A 141 6.51 12.36 0.68
C MET A 141 5.08 11.82 0.82
N THR A 142 4.85 10.60 0.33
CA THR A 142 3.65 9.81 0.61
C THR A 142 4.03 8.54 1.36
N LEU A 143 3.34 8.24 2.45
CA LEU A 143 3.38 6.91 3.07
C LEU A 143 2.30 6.03 2.44
N SER A 144 2.67 4.84 2.04
CA SER A 144 1.78 3.84 1.43
C SER A 144 2.27 2.43 1.77
N GLY A 145 1.84 1.42 1.02
CA GLY A 145 2.34 0.03 1.14
C GLY A 145 1.25 -0.97 1.36
N GLY A 146 1.18 -1.55 2.57
CA GLY A 146 0.02 -2.24 3.09
C GLY A 146 -0.93 -1.24 3.74
N GLU A 147 -0.98 -1.24 5.07
CA GLU A 147 -1.58 -0.17 5.87
C GLU A 147 -0.45 0.52 6.66
N PRO A 148 -0.04 1.74 6.29
CA PRO A 148 1.12 2.39 6.91
C PRO A 148 1.01 2.55 8.42
N PHE A 149 -0.21 2.75 8.92
CA PHE A 149 -0.44 2.98 10.34
C PHE A 149 -0.42 1.71 11.20
N LEU A 150 -0.25 0.53 10.61
CA LEU A 150 0.14 -0.66 11.38
C LEU A 150 1.54 -0.51 12.00
N GLN A 151 2.41 0.25 11.36
CA GLN A 151 3.68 0.65 11.91
C GLN A 151 3.59 2.07 12.50
N GLY A 152 2.55 2.34 13.33
CA GLY A 152 2.15 3.66 13.77
C GLY A 152 3.28 4.52 14.33
N LYS A 153 4.14 3.97 15.20
CA LYS A 153 5.31 4.71 15.75
C LYS A 153 6.27 5.16 14.65
N PHE A 154 6.57 4.28 13.70
CA PHE A 154 7.47 4.57 12.60
C PHE A 154 6.84 5.55 11.59
N ALA A 155 5.58 5.35 11.22
CA ALA A 155 4.85 6.25 10.34
C ALA A 155 4.76 7.67 10.92
N LEU A 156 4.39 7.81 12.19
CA LEU A 156 4.34 9.11 12.86
C LEU A 156 5.72 9.78 12.93
N ALA A 157 6.80 9.03 13.19
CA ALA A 157 8.14 9.56 13.20
C ALA A 157 8.60 10.05 11.81
N LEU A 158 8.26 9.31 10.73
CA LEU A 158 8.51 9.74 9.35
C LEU A 158 7.75 11.03 9.02
N LEU A 159 6.46 11.12 9.39
CA LEU A 159 5.65 12.32 9.13
C LEU A 159 6.20 13.54 9.90
N ARG A 160 6.56 13.38 11.16
CA ARG A 160 7.17 14.46 11.96
C ARG A 160 8.50 14.94 11.37
N GLU A 161 9.38 14.01 10.99
CA GLU A 161 10.68 14.35 10.42
C GLU A 161 10.54 14.99 9.03
N ALA A 162 9.62 14.52 8.18
CA ALA A 162 9.33 15.16 6.89
C ALA A 162 8.85 16.61 7.08
N ARG A 163 7.93 16.84 8.01
CA ARG A 163 7.45 18.20 8.35
C ARG A 163 8.57 19.08 8.88
N ALA A 164 9.44 18.54 9.71
CA ALA A 164 10.61 19.28 10.26
C ALA A 164 11.63 19.65 9.18
N ARG A 165 11.62 18.97 8.03
CA ARG A 165 12.41 19.28 6.83
C ARG A 165 11.62 20.08 5.77
N PHE A 166 10.44 20.61 6.13
CA PHE A 166 9.56 21.36 5.22
C PHE A 166 9.08 20.57 4.00
N ILE A 167 9.05 19.24 4.10
CA ILE A 167 8.52 18.35 3.06
C ILE A 167 7.03 18.14 3.32
N ARG A 168 6.20 18.39 2.30
CA ARG A 168 4.77 18.12 2.36
C ARG A 168 4.52 16.62 2.45
N THR A 169 3.51 16.24 3.22
CA THR A 169 3.22 14.83 3.53
C THR A 169 1.85 14.43 3.04
N ALA A 170 1.75 13.20 2.57
CA ALA A 170 0.49 12.54 2.28
C ALA A 170 0.52 11.09 2.80
N VAL A 171 -0.62 10.47 2.86
CA VAL A 171 -0.77 9.05 3.16
C VAL A 171 -1.79 8.42 2.23
N GLU A 172 -1.51 7.18 1.84
CA GLU A 172 -2.50 6.24 1.30
C GLU A 172 -2.82 5.23 2.39
N THR A 173 -4.07 5.19 2.82
CA THR A 173 -4.53 4.32 3.90
C THR A 173 -5.87 3.69 3.55
N CYS A 174 -6.06 2.44 3.96
CA CYS A 174 -7.39 1.83 3.96
C CYS A 174 -8.16 2.09 5.27
N GLY A 175 -7.55 2.79 6.23
CA GLY A 175 -8.17 3.12 7.51
C GLY A 175 -8.36 1.94 8.47
N MET A 176 -7.82 0.75 8.17
CA MET A 176 -7.85 -0.41 9.08
C MET A 176 -6.68 -0.33 10.07
N CYS A 177 -6.71 0.68 10.91
CA CYS A 177 -5.64 1.00 11.88
C CYS A 177 -6.24 1.61 13.15
N GLU A 178 -5.45 1.71 14.21
CA GLU A 178 -5.84 2.38 15.44
C GLU A 178 -6.25 3.84 15.19
N GLN A 179 -7.45 4.23 15.60
CA GLN A 179 -8.00 5.57 15.38
C GLN A 179 -7.11 6.67 15.98
N SER A 180 -6.57 6.44 17.16
CA SER A 180 -5.67 7.37 17.82
C SER A 180 -4.41 7.67 16.99
N VAL A 181 -3.86 6.67 16.30
CA VAL A 181 -2.71 6.83 15.41
C VAL A 181 -3.09 7.62 14.17
N LEU A 182 -4.25 7.35 13.57
CA LEU A 182 -4.75 8.07 12.40
C LEU A 182 -4.98 9.56 12.71
N LEU A 183 -5.63 9.86 13.83
CA LEU A 183 -5.90 11.23 14.26
C LEU A 183 -4.60 11.96 14.63
N GLU A 184 -3.66 11.32 15.32
CA GLU A 184 -2.35 11.92 15.57
C GLU A 184 -1.59 12.21 14.25
N ALA A 185 -1.63 11.29 13.28
CA ALA A 185 -1.03 11.50 11.97
C ALA A 185 -1.66 12.68 11.22
N GLY A 186 -2.96 12.89 11.39
CA GLY A 186 -3.69 14.01 10.82
C GLY A 186 -3.04 15.37 11.08
N LYS A 187 -2.39 15.58 12.23
CA LYS A 187 -1.66 16.84 12.57
C LYS A 187 -0.51 17.13 11.59
N TYR A 188 0.08 16.10 11.04
CA TYR A 188 1.29 16.19 10.19
C TYR A 188 0.98 16.04 8.71
N LEU A 189 -0.21 15.54 8.33
CA LEU A 189 -0.61 15.31 6.95
C LEU A 189 -1.11 16.59 6.27
N ASN A 190 -0.68 16.80 5.02
CA ASN A 190 -1.20 17.83 4.13
C ASN A 190 -2.30 17.30 3.21
N TYR A 191 -2.32 15.98 2.94
CA TYR A 191 -3.26 15.34 2.03
C TYR A 191 -3.47 13.88 2.44
N VAL A 192 -4.70 13.39 2.31
CA VAL A 192 -5.04 12.00 2.61
C VAL A 192 -5.70 11.34 1.41
N LEU A 193 -5.18 10.21 0.99
CA LEU A 193 -5.83 9.28 0.07
C LEU A 193 -6.39 8.14 0.91
N PHE A 194 -7.72 8.06 0.97
CA PHE A 194 -8.41 7.13 1.87
C PHE A 194 -9.23 6.11 1.07
N ASP A 195 -8.91 4.84 1.21
CA ASP A 195 -9.56 3.79 0.44
C ASP A 195 -10.86 3.30 1.10
N ILE A 196 -12.01 3.52 0.46
CA ILE A 196 -13.27 2.83 0.75
C ILE A 196 -13.57 1.86 -0.39
N LYS A 197 -13.63 0.57 -0.07
CA LYS A 197 -13.75 -0.47 -1.08
C LYS A 197 -15.20 -0.92 -1.29
N SER A 198 -16.05 -0.82 -0.26
CA SER A 198 -17.49 -1.08 -0.29
C SER A 198 -18.15 -0.52 0.96
N MET A 199 -19.42 -0.09 0.85
CA MET A 199 -20.27 0.22 2.01
C MET A 199 -20.97 -1.02 2.55
N ASP A 200 -21.09 -2.10 1.76
CA ASP A 200 -21.61 -3.40 2.19
C ASP A 200 -20.53 -4.17 2.98
N SER A 201 -20.73 -4.28 4.29
CA SER A 201 -19.77 -4.90 5.21
C SER A 201 -19.58 -6.40 4.95
N ALA A 202 -20.64 -7.11 4.58
CA ALA A 202 -20.55 -8.54 4.32
C ALA A 202 -19.71 -8.81 3.05
N LYS A 203 -19.98 -8.08 1.96
CA LYS A 203 -19.19 -8.14 0.73
C LYS A 203 -17.75 -7.67 0.98
N HIS A 204 -17.55 -6.60 1.75
CA HIS A 204 -16.21 -6.13 2.11
C HIS A 204 -15.44 -7.24 2.81
N LYS A 205 -16.03 -7.91 3.82
CA LYS A 205 -15.40 -9.02 4.54
C LYS A 205 -15.08 -10.20 3.62
N GLU A 206 -16.00 -10.57 2.73
CA GLU A 206 -15.77 -11.65 1.77
C GLU A 206 -14.56 -11.40 0.86
N MET A 207 -14.41 -10.18 0.38
CA MET A 207 -13.43 -9.82 -0.64
C MET A 207 -12.10 -9.31 -0.09
N THR A 208 -12.08 -8.85 1.17
CA THR A 208 -10.89 -8.26 1.80
C THR A 208 -10.46 -8.97 3.09
N GLY A 209 -11.26 -9.90 3.60
CA GLY A 209 -11.00 -10.65 4.83
C GLY A 209 -11.57 -10.03 6.11
N LEU A 210 -11.89 -8.73 6.13
CA LEU A 210 -12.41 -8.03 7.30
C LEU A 210 -13.64 -7.17 6.97
N PRO A 211 -14.54 -6.93 7.93
CA PRO A 211 -15.64 -5.99 7.77
C PRO A 211 -15.14 -4.53 7.69
N ASN A 212 -16.01 -3.59 7.29
CA ASN A 212 -15.62 -2.21 7.00
C ASN A 212 -16.00 -1.18 8.08
N GLU A 213 -16.69 -1.56 9.15
CA GLU A 213 -17.22 -0.61 10.15
C GLU A 213 -16.13 0.25 10.76
N HIS A 214 -14.98 -0.36 11.05
CA HIS A 214 -13.83 0.36 11.62
C HIS A 214 -13.24 1.37 10.64
N ILE A 215 -13.16 1.00 9.35
CA ILE A 215 -12.71 1.89 8.27
C ILE A 215 -13.63 3.11 8.15
N ILE A 216 -14.94 2.85 8.13
CA ILE A 216 -15.97 3.89 8.04
C ILE A 216 -15.94 4.82 9.27
N SER A 217 -15.80 4.25 10.48
CA SER A 217 -15.65 5.02 11.71
C SER A 217 -14.40 5.90 11.69
N ASN A 218 -13.28 5.37 11.21
CA ASN A 218 -12.03 6.11 11.12
C ASN A 218 -12.08 7.28 10.13
N LEU A 219 -12.74 7.12 8.97
CA LEU A 219 -12.93 8.25 8.05
C LEU A 219 -13.81 9.33 8.66
N LYS A 220 -14.92 8.96 9.32
CA LYS A 220 -15.80 9.93 10.02
C LYS A 220 -14.99 10.73 11.04
N ALA A 221 -14.28 10.05 11.94
CA ALA A 221 -13.47 10.69 12.96
C ALA A 221 -12.39 11.61 12.38
N LEU A 222 -11.77 11.22 11.26
CA LEU A 222 -10.79 12.05 10.58
C LEU A 222 -11.41 13.33 9.99
N CYS A 223 -12.59 13.24 9.37
CA CYS A 223 -13.31 14.40 8.83
C CYS A 223 -13.81 15.34 9.93
N GLU A 224 -14.27 14.79 11.05
CA GLU A 224 -14.73 15.58 12.21
C GLU A 224 -13.59 16.33 12.88
N GLU A 225 -12.44 15.67 13.09
CA GLU A 225 -11.26 16.28 13.72
C GLU A 225 -10.56 17.31 12.81
N TYR A 226 -10.60 17.09 11.49
CA TYR A 226 -9.92 17.94 10.50
C TYR A 226 -10.85 18.38 9.36
N PRO A 227 -11.81 19.29 9.60
CA PRO A 227 -12.86 19.65 8.65
C PRO A 227 -12.38 20.35 7.37
N ASP A 228 -11.14 20.86 7.36
CA ASP A 228 -10.56 21.54 6.20
C ASP A 228 -9.45 20.72 5.51
N LYS A 229 -9.20 19.50 5.98
CA LYS A 229 -8.11 18.67 5.45
C LYS A 229 -8.50 18.05 4.10
N PRO A 230 -7.72 18.28 3.03
CA PRO A 230 -8.00 17.67 1.75
C PRO A 230 -7.91 16.13 1.83
N ILE A 231 -9.03 15.46 1.57
CA ILE A 231 -9.16 14.01 1.56
C ILE A 231 -9.65 13.58 0.19
N LEU A 232 -8.95 12.66 -0.45
CA LEU A 232 -9.41 11.96 -1.65
C LEU A 232 -9.82 10.55 -1.26
N VAL A 233 -11.12 10.30 -1.20
CA VAL A 233 -11.64 8.93 -1.04
C VAL A 233 -11.47 8.21 -2.35
N ARG A 234 -10.84 7.03 -2.32
CA ARG A 234 -10.58 6.21 -3.51
C ARG A 234 -11.26 4.86 -3.42
N THR A 235 -11.81 4.41 -4.54
CA THR A 235 -12.43 3.10 -4.65
C THR A 235 -11.91 2.38 -5.88
N PRO A 236 -11.14 1.29 -5.74
CA PRO A 236 -10.85 0.41 -6.86
C PRO A 236 -12.15 -0.28 -7.29
N ILE A 237 -12.53 -0.09 -8.54
CA ILE A 237 -13.73 -0.72 -9.12
C ILE A 237 -13.37 -2.11 -9.62
N VAL A 238 -13.79 -3.12 -8.87
CA VAL A 238 -13.39 -4.52 -9.05
C VAL A 238 -14.57 -5.34 -9.60
N PRO A 239 -14.40 -6.02 -10.73
CA PRO A 239 -15.45 -6.82 -11.35
C PRO A 239 -16.04 -7.87 -10.41
N GLY A 240 -17.38 -7.91 -10.34
CA GLY A 240 -18.14 -8.85 -9.49
C GLY A 240 -18.14 -8.50 -8.00
N PHE A 241 -17.54 -7.35 -7.61
CA PHE A 241 -17.54 -6.92 -6.22
C PHE A 241 -18.33 -5.62 -6.00
N ASN A 242 -17.86 -4.52 -6.57
CA ASN A 242 -18.40 -3.18 -6.36
C ASN A 242 -18.63 -2.42 -7.69
N ASP A 243 -18.62 -3.11 -8.79
CA ASP A 243 -18.80 -2.60 -10.15
C ASP A 243 -20.27 -2.39 -10.53
N THR A 244 -21.10 -1.95 -9.58
CA THR A 244 -22.53 -1.67 -9.77
C THR A 244 -22.90 -0.22 -9.43
N PRO A 245 -23.96 0.34 -10.06
CA PRO A 245 -24.46 1.68 -9.72
C PRO A 245 -24.74 1.87 -8.24
N GLU A 246 -25.36 0.87 -7.59
CA GLU A 246 -25.76 0.90 -6.18
C GLU A 246 -24.52 1.01 -5.28
N ALA A 247 -23.46 0.22 -5.56
CA ALA A 247 -22.24 0.22 -4.77
C ALA A 247 -21.53 1.56 -4.86
N VAL A 248 -21.40 2.14 -6.04
CA VAL A 248 -20.78 3.45 -6.26
C VAL A 248 -21.60 4.58 -5.64
N THR A 249 -22.93 4.53 -5.81
CA THR A 249 -23.85 5.53 -5.24
C THR A 249 -23.79 5.53 -3.72
N ALA A 250 -23.80 4.35 -3.08
CA ALA A 250 -23.72 4.24 -1.62
C ALA A 250 -22.44 4.87 -1.04
N ILE A 251 -21.28 4.74 -1.73
CA ILE A 251 -20.05 5.42 -1.31
C ILE A 251 -20.18 6.94 -1.52
N ALA A 252 -20.70 7.36 -2.66
CA ALA A 252 -20.86 8.77 -2.98
C ALA A 252 -21.82 9.48 -1.99
N GLU A 253 -22.95 8.87 -1.64
CA GLU A 253 -23.90 9.36 -0.65
C GLU A 253 -23.29 9.41 0.77
N PHE A 254 -22.44 8.44 1.10
CA PHE A 254 -21.75 8.41 2.39
C PHE A 254 -20.76 9.58 2.54
N ILE A 255 -20.05 9.96 1.49
CA ILE A 255 -19.04 11.02 1.55
C ILE A 255 -19.61 12.42 1.27
N GLU A 256 -20.80 12.51 0.66
CA GLU A 256 -21.44 13.79 0.30
C GLU A 256 -21.58 14.76 1.47
N PRO A 257 -22.01 14.35 2.68
CA PRO A 257 -22.18 15.24 3.82
C PRO A 257 -20.89 15.86 4.40
N PHE A 258 -19.72 15.27 4.09
CA PHE A 258 -18.46 15.81 4.64
C PHE A 258 -18.00 17.11 3.98
N GLY A 259 -18.60 17.53 2.87
CA GLY A 259 -18.30 18.82 2.24
C GLY A 259 -17.21 18.75 1.16
N GLU A 260 -16.78 19.95 0.68
CA GLU A 260 -15.94 20.06 -0.52
C GLU A 260 -14.49 19.60 -0.34
N HIS A 261 -13.99 19.55 0.90
CA HIS A 261 -12.65 19.08 1.19
C HIS A 261 -12.50 17.55 1.00
N VAL A 262 -13.63 16.79 0.93
CA VAL A 262 -13.66 15.38 0.62
C VAL A 262 -14.06 15.18 -0.84
N GLN A 263 -13.11 14.72 -1.63
CA GLN A 263 -13.29 14.38 -3.05
C GLN A 263 -13.37 12.87 -3.23
N TYR A 264 -13.86 12.42 -4.38
CA TYR A 264 -13.99 11.00 -4.70
C TYR A 264 -13.30 10.66 -6.01
N GLU A 265 -12.53 9.56 -6.01
CA GLU A 265 -11.88 9.00 -7.18
C GLU A 265 -12.19 7.50 -7.29
N MET A 266 -12.67 7.08 -8.45
CA MET A 266 -12.78 5.67 -8.78
C MET A 266 -11.55 5.25 -9.57
N LEU A 267 -10.90 4.16 -9.15
CA LEU A 267 -9.73 3.60 -9.82
C LEU A 267 -10.15 2.38 -10.63
N PRO A 268 -9.81 2.31 -11.93
CA PRO A 268 -10.11 1.13 -12.70
C PRO A 268 -9.29 -0.07 -12.22
N TYR A 269 -9.94 -1.22 -12.10
CA TYR A 269 -9.26 -2.47 -11.77
C TYR A 269 -8.15 -2.79 -12.78
N HIS A 270 -7.03 -3.27 -12.25
CA HIS A 270 -5.89 -3.75 -13.04
C HIS A 270 -5.22 -4.95 -12.38
N ARG A 271 -4.42 -5.69 -13.14
CA ARG A 271 -3.75 -6.92 -12.71
C ARG A 271 -2.23 -6.79 -12.57
N LEU A 272 -1.72 -5.60 -12.32
CA LEU A 272 -0.27 -5.33 -12.27
C LEU A 272 0.46 -6.05 -11.13
N GLY A 273 -0.27 -6.55 -10.13
CA GLY A 273 0.30 -7.30 -9.00
C GLY A 273 0.47 -8.81 -9.24
N THR A 274 -0.07 -9.42 -10.30
CA THR A 274 -0.15 -10.88 -10.47
C THR A 274 1.20 -11.59 -10.35
N GLN A 275 2.23 -11.08 -11.00
CA GLN A 275 3.57 -11.67 -10.95
C GLN A 275 4.17 -11.72 -9.53
N LYS A 276 3.81 -10.77 -8.68
CA LYS A 276 4.28 -10.73 -7.29
C LYS A 276 3.68 -11.86 -6.45
N TYR A 277 2.45 -12.32 -6.79
CA TYR A 277 1.87 -13.50 -6.16
C TYR A 277 2.67 -14.75 -6.49
N GLU A 278 3.05 -14.94 -7.76
CA GLU A 278 3.90 -16.06 -8.19
C GLU A 278 5.24 -16.06 -7.43
N PHE A 279 5.87 -14.89 -7.28
CA PHE A 279 7.13 -14.76 -6.53
C PHE A 279 7.01 -15.10 -5.05
N LEU A 280 5.78 -15.06 -4.50
CA LEU A 280 5.49 -15.39 -3.11
C LEU A 280 4.85 -16.76 -2.93
N ASP A 281 4.77 -17.58 -3.99
CA ASP A 281 4.06 -18.88 -4.03
C ASP A 281 2.60 -18.75 -3.59
N ARG A 282 1.92 -17.70 -4.06
CA ARG A 282 0.52 -17.41 -3.77
C ARG A 282 -0.32 -17.42 -5.04
N SER A 283 -1.54 -17.92 -4.94
CA SER A 283 -2.50 -17.81 -6.03
C SER A 283 -3.13 -16.42 -6.10
N TYR A 284 -3.26 -15.87 -7.31
CA TYR A 284 -4.04 -14.66 -7.54
C TYR A 284 -5.53 -15.02 -7.64
N LEU A 285 -6.33 -14.57 -6.69
CA LEU A 285 -7.70 -15.06 -6.49
C LEU A 285 -8.73 -14.46 -7.47
N MET A 286 -8.37 -13.43 -8.23
CA MET A 286 -9.29 -12.81 -9.21
C MET A 286 -9.26 -13.46 -10.58
N GLY A 287 -8.37 -14.44 -10.83
CA GLY A 287 -8.25 -15.09 -12.14
C GLY A 287 -8.01 -14.10 -13.28
N ASP A 288 -8.70 -14.30 -14.41
CA ASP A 288 -8.53 -13.51 -15.64
C ASP A 288 -9.61 -12.44 -15.84
N VAL A 289 -10.32 -12.03 -14.77
CA VAL A 289 -11.34 -11.00 -14.89
C VAL A 289 -10.75 -9.66 -15.34
N SER A 290 -11.49 -8.94 -16.14
CA SER A 290 -11.16 -7.59 -16.61
C SER A 290 -12.36 -6.66 -16.42
N LEU A 291 -12.07 -5.39 -16.21
CA LEU A 291 -13.10 -4.35 -16.09
C LEU A 291 -13.52 -3.90 -17.49
N ASP A 292 -14.83 -3.90 -17.76
CA ASP A 292 -15.37 -3.30 -18.99
C ASP A 292 -15.26 -1.77 -18.89
N ASN A 293 -14.54 -1.17 -19.83
CA ASN A 293 -14.33 0.27 -19.87
C ASN A 293 -15.61 1.07 -20.10
N LEU A 294 -16.61 0.53 -20.82
CA LEU A 294 -17.89 1.21 -21.04
C LEU A 294 -18.73 1.17 -19.76
N ALA A 295 -18.76 0.03 -19.09
CA ALA A 295 -19.41 -0.12 -17.79
C ALA A 295 -18.77 0.84 -16.75
N TYR A 296 -17.45 0.87 -16.67
CA TYR A 296 -16.71 1.80 -15.79
C TYR A 296 -17.08 3.26 -16.06
N LYS A 297 -17.07 3.69 -17.33
CA LYS A 297 -17.45 5.07 -17.70
C LYS A 297 -18.91 5.39 -17.36
N LYS A 298 -19.81 4.42 -17.36
CA LYS A 298 -21.19 4.61 -16.89
C LYS A 298 -21.24 4.81 -15.38
N LEU A 299 -20.45 4.06 -14.61
CA LEU A 299 -20.36 4.20 -13.13
C LEU A 299 -19.88 5.58 -12.72
N LEU A 300 -18.91 6.18 -13.42
CA LEU A 300 -18.45 7.56 -13.19
C LEU A 300 -19.61 8.56 -13.18
N LYS A 301 -20.63 8.37 -14.03
CA LYS A 301 -21.80 9.26 -14.11
C LYS A 301 -22.68 9.20 -12.86
N TYR A 302 -22.76 8.04 -12.19
CA TYR A 302 -23.52 7.91 -10.94
C TYR A 302 -22.84 8.67 -9.80
N ALA A 303 -21.54 8.50 -9.60
CA ALA A 303 -20.80 9.26 -8.62
C ALA A 303 -20.87 10.77 -8.88
N HIS A 304 -20.71 11.21 -10.13
CA HIS A 304 -20.78 12.62 -10.52
C HIS A 304 -22.16 13.24 -10.21
N ARG A 305 -23.24 12.48 -10.42
CA ARG A 305 -24.62 12.94 -10.15
C ARG A 305 -24.84 13.24 -8.66
N VAL A 306 -24.35 12.39 -7.77
CA VAL A 306 -24.46 12.56 -6.31
C VAL A 306 -23.56 13.70 -5.84
N LEU A 307 -22.32 13.72 -6.26
CA LEU A 307 -21.29 14.62 -5.73
C LEU A 307 -21.21 15.98 -6.44
N LYS A 308 -22.07 16.24 -7.43
CA LYS A 308 -22.19 17.56 -8.11
C LYS A 308 -20.86 18.16 -8.55
N GLY A 309 -19.93 17.34 -9.07
CA GLY A 309 -18.63 17.79 -9.57
C GLY A 309 -17.45 17.60 -8.63
N ARG A 310 -17.65 17.17 -7.37
CA ARG A 310 -16.57 16.78 -6.45
C ARG A 310 -15.92 15.43 -6.78
N HIS A 311 -16.10 14.98 -7.99
CA HIS A 311 -15.55 13.73 -8.49
C HIS A 311 -14.25 14.02 -9.24
N HIS A 312 -13.15 13.45 -8.78
CA HIS A 312 -11.87 13.47 -9.47
C HIS A 312 -11.87 12.37 -10.55
N ILE A 313 -11.66 12.77 -11.82
CA ILE A 313 -11.48 11.81 -12.91
C ILE A 313 -9.97 11.64 -13.10
N PRO A 314 -9.44 10.42 -12.93
CA PRO A 314 -8.03 10.16 -13.23
C PRO A 314 -7.70 10.57 -14.67
N LYS A 315 -6.58 11.30 -14.84
CA LYS A 315 -6.09 11.72 -16.14
C LYS A 315 -5.49 10.54 -16.90
#